data_3862b373ac818caf55956540e4fb1b7d
#
_entry.id   3862b373ac818caf55956540e4fb1b7d
#
_cell.length_a   1.000
_cell.length_b   1.000
_cell.length_c   1.000
_cell.angle_alpha   90.00
_cell.angle_beta   90.00
_cell.angle_gamma   90.00
#
_symmetry.space_group_name_H-M   'P 1'
#
loop_
_entity.id
_entity.type
_entity.pdbx_description
1 polymer ?
#
loop_
_entity_poly.entity_id
_entity_poly.type
_entity_poly.pdbx_seq_one_letter_code
_entity_poly.pdbx_strand_id
1 'polypeptide(L)'
;QAFLDCVPDPNHCGGTGGCEGNTFDLLFKYAHNKSISGNGKGGAVLASDYAYTGKDGKCHDSEIATAATVTSFVDVPSNNYTALMAAVMNQPVAVGVAAMNWGDYQGGVYPNELCDGDIDHAVLLVGWGTDPGLGDYWKIKNSWGSGWGEDGYIRLQKNTKFCTEDSRPSDGLGCHNTTKKVEVCGACAIQYAPSFPTGVALPK
;
A
#
# COMPACT_ATOMS: atom_id res chain seq x y z
N GLN A 1 14.34 -1.25 0.67
CA GLN A 1 15.19 -0.25 1.32
C GLN A 1 15.33 1.00 0.44
N ALA A 2 15.54 0.89 -0.87
CA ALA A 2 15.73 2.05 -1.74
C ALA A 2 14.60 3.09 -1.62
N PHE A 3 13.34 2.64 -1.59
CA PHE A 3 12.22 3.56 -1.41
C PHE A 3 12.19 4.18 -0.01
N LEU A 4 12.55 3.40 1.01
CA LEU A 4 12.62 3.89 2.38
C LEU A 4 13.66 5.02 2.52
N ASP A 5 14.84 4.85 1.92
CA ASP A 5 15.94 5.81 2.02
C ASP A 5 15.80 7.01 1.07
N CYS A 6 15.06 6.85 -0.04
CA CYS A 6 15.14 7.79 -1.15
C CYS A 6 13.84 8.58 -1.44
N VAL A 7 12.67 8.09 -1.00
CA VAL A 7 11.41 8.78 -1.28
C VAL A 7 11.27 9.98 -0.34
N PRO A 8 11.23 11.22 -0.89
CA PRO A 8 11.09 12.40 -0.06
C PRO A 8 9.65 12.56 0.42
N ASP A 9 9.49 12.95 1.67
CA ASP A 9 8.20 13.30 2.26
C ASP A 9 8.24 14.69 2.93
N PRO A 10 8.35 15.77 2.15
CA PRO A 10 8.47 17.12 2.69
C PRO A 10 7.18 17.63 3.36
N ASN A 11 6.05 17.00 3.10
CA ASN A 11 4.74 17.36 3.66
C ASN A 11 4.29 16.40 4.76
N HIS A 12 5.12 15.45 5.16
CA HIS A 12 4.83 14.46 6.19
C HIS A 12 3.48 13.76 5.95
N CYS A 13 3.35 13.12 4.78
CA CYS A 13 2.14 12.40 4.40
C CYS A 13 2.24 10.93 4.80
N GLY A 14 1.32 10.47 5.66
CA GLY A 14 1.33 9.09 6.17
C GLY A 14 2.48 8.79 7.12
N GLY A 15 3.08 9.83 7.72
CA GLY A 15 4.23 9.74 8.61
C GLY A 15 5.25 10.84 8.36
N THR A 16 6.49 10.65 8.73
CA THR A 16 7.58 11.63 8.54
C THR A 16 8.66 11.16 7.58
N GLY A 17 8.37 10.13 6.80
CA GLY A 17 9.32 9.51 5.85
C GLY A 17 10.14 8.38 6.46
N GLY A 18 10.88 7.68 5.63
CA GLY A 18 11.72 6.57 6.07
C GLY A 18 10.95 5.48 6.81
N CYS A 19 11.50 5.04 7.94
CA CYS A 19 10.87 4.05 8.82
C CYS A 19 9.62 4.57 9.56
N GLU A 20 9.42 5.88 9.61
CA GLU A 20 8.29 6.52 10.30
C GLU A 20 7.05 6.67 9.39
N GLY A 21 7.07 6.08 8.21
CA GLY A 21 5.93 6.01 7.31
C GLY A 21 5.94 7.01 6.16
N ASN A 22 5.24 6.62 5.11
CA ASN A 22 5.08 7.40 3.88
C ASN A 22 3.90 6.83 3.09
N THR A 23 3.31 7.61 2.19
CA THR A 23 2.23 7.13 1.32
C THR A 23 2.80 6.50 0.04
N PHE A 24 2.13 5.48 -0.49
CA PHE A 24 2.59 4.77 -1.69
C PHE A 24 2.45 5.59 -2.98
N ASP A 25 1.61 6.63 -3.01
CA ASP A 25 1.56 7.57 -4.12
C ASP A 25 2.86 8.39 -4.24
N LEU A 26 3.47 8.79 -3.13
CA LEU A 26 4.81 9.42 -3.12
C LEU A 26 5.87 8.47 -3.65
N LEU A 27 5.80 7.18 -3.31
CA LEU A 27 6.67 6.15 -3.86
C LEU A 27 6.50 6.02 -5.38
N PHE A 28 5.26 5.98 -5.88
CA PHE A 28 5.01 5.91 -7.32
C PHE A 28 5.45 7.16 -8.06
N LYS A 29 5.22 8.35 -7.50
CA LYS A 29 5.73 9.63 -8.03
C LYS A 29 7.26 9.61 -8.11
N TYR A 30 7.93 9.15 -7.07
CA TYR A 30 9.39 9.02 -7.06
C TYR A 30 9.87 8.07 -8.14
N ALA A 31 9.32 6.86 -8.23
CA ALA A 31 9.69 5.87 -9.23
C ALA A 31 9.45 6.38 -10.66
N HIS A 32 8.34 7.08 -10.90
CA HIS A 32 8.03 7.72 -12.18
C HIS A 32 9.05 8.82 -12.52
N ASN A 33 9.28 9.76 -11.61
CA ASN A 33 10.22 10.88 -11.83
C ASN A 33 11.63 10.39 -12.12
N LYS A 34 12.09 9.37 -11.42
CA LYS A 34 13.38 8.73 -11.70
C LYS A 34 13.41 8.09 -13.08
N SER A 35 12.34 7.46 -13.52
CA SER A 35 12.24 6.81 -14.84
C SER A 35 12.38 7.81 -16.00
N ILE A 36 11.86 9.04 -15.85
CA ILE A 36 11.88 10.08 -16.88
C ILE A 36 13.12 10.99 -16.84
N SER A 37 13.87 11.02 -15.74
CA SER A 37 15.02 11.94 -15.59
C SER A 37 16.24 11.59 -16.44
N GLY A 38 16.15 10.55 -17.28
CA GLY A 38 17.08 10.32 -18.39
C GLY A 38 18.47 9.77 -18.02
N ASN A 39 18.75 9.59 -16.74
CA ASN A 39 20.06 9.09 -16.28
C ASN A 39 20.18 7.56 -16.34
N GLY A 40 19.17 6.86 -16.92
CA GLY A 40 19.12 5.41 -16.98
C GLY A 40 19.01 4.71 -15.61
N LYS A 41 18.81 5.48 -14.55
CA LYS A 41 18.80 5.07 -13.16
C LYS A 41 17.55 5.59 -12.49
N GLY A 42 16.43 4.99 -12.76
CA GLY A 42 15.14 5.38 -12.19
C GLY A 42 14.16 4.22 -12.14
N GLY A 43 13.10 4.34 -11.33
CA GLY A 43 12.16 3.27 -11.10
C GLY A 43 12.53 2.43 -9.87
N ALA A 44 12.28 1.13 -9.92
CA ALA A 44 12.61 0.20 -8.86
C ALA A 44 13.96 -0.47 -9.09
N VAL A 45 14.67 -0.77 -8.01
CA VAL A 45 15.93 -1.54 -8.00
C VAL A 45 15.69 -2.93 -7.40
N LEU A 46 16.58 -3.89 -7.67
CA LEU A 46 16.47 -5.21 -7.06
C LEU A 46 16.80 -5.16 -5.56
N ALA A 47 16.09 -5.96 -4.77
CA ALA A 47 16.38 -6.11 -3.35
C ALA A 47 17.77 -6.74 -3.07
N SER A 48 18.31 -7.52 -4.03
CA SER A 48 19.69 -8.02 -3.96
C SER A 48 20.74 -6.93 -4.05
N ASP A 49 20.43 -5.83 -4.76
CA ASP A 49 21.39 -4.76 -5.04
C ASP A 49 21.22 -3.60 -4.04
N TYR A 50 20.06 -3.53 -3.40
CA TYR A 50 19.75 -2.58 -2.34
C TYR A 50 19.00 -3.31 -1.20
N ALA A 51 19.76 -4.01 -0.38
CA ALA A 51 19.22 -4.91 0.65
C ALA A 51 18.45 -4.14 1.74
N TYR A 52 17.34 -4.73 2.20
CA TYR A 52 16.56 -4.18 3.31
C TYR A 52 17.34 -4.25 4.63
N THR A 53 17.43 -3.13 5.32
CA THR A 53 18.17 -3.01 6.60
C THR A 53 17.27 -2.78 7.81
N GLY A 54 15.99 -2.42 7.60
CA GLY A 54 15.03 -2.14 8.67
C GLY A 54 15.34 -0.88 9.49
N LYS A 55 16.07 0.06 8.92
CA LYS A 55 16.39 1.36 9.53
C LYS A 55 16.64 2.39 8.43
N ASP A 56 16.50 3.67 8.78
CA ASP A 56 16.80 4.77 7.86
C ASP A 56 18.27 4.76 7.43
N GLY A 57 18.50 5.05 6.16
CA GLY A 57 19.80 5.11 5.55
C GLY A 57 19.95 6.31 4.61
N LYS A 58 21.15 6.47 4.08
CA LYS A 58 21.41 7.49 3.06
C LYS A 58 21.05 6.94 1.69
N CYS A 59 20.25 7.70 0.93
CA CYS A 59 19.90 7.35 -0.44
C CYS A 59 21.14 7.22 -1.34
N HIS A 60 21.26 6.10 -2.05
CA HIS A 60 22.31 5.83 -3.03
C HIS A 60 21.79 5.04 -4.25
N ASP A 61 20.49 5.13 -4.53
CA ASP A 61 19.85 4.43 -5.65
C ASP A 61 20.39 4.84 -7.03
N SER A 62 20.97 6.05 -7.12
CA SER A 62 21.61 6.52 -8.36
C SER A 62 22.85 5.71 -8.78
N GLU A 63 23.41 4.93 -7.86
CA GLU A 63 24.58 4.07 -8.09
C GLU A 63 24.18 2.65 -8.51
N ILE A 64 22.88 2.33 -8.45
CA ILE A 64 22.33 0.98 -8.64
C ILE A 64 21.54 0.89 -9.95
N ALA A 65 21.65 -0.23 -10.65
CA ALA A 65 20.94 -0.45 -11.89
C ALA A 65 19.43 -0.53 -11.67
N THR A 66 18.66 0.12 -12.54
CA THR A 66 17.20 0.02 -12.56
C THR A 66 16.77 -1.39 -12.93
N ALA A 67 15.90 -1.99 -12.13
CA ALA A 67 15.30 -3.29 -12.40
C ALA A 67 13.93 -3.19 -13.08
N ALA A 68 13.19 -2.11 -12.81
CA ALA A 68 11.92 -1.83 -13.46
C ALA A 68 11.67 -0.32 -13.55
N THR A 69 11.13 0.13 -14.67
CA THR A 69 10.69 1.51 -14.88
C THR A 69 9.19 1.64 -14.64
N VAL A 70 8.74 2.84 -14.27
CA VAL A 70 7.33 3.18 -14.05
C VAL A 70 6.99 4.41 -14.89
N THR A 71 6.00 4.32 -15.78
CA THR A 71 5.60 5.42 -16.64
C THR A 71 4.65 6.40 -15.97
N SER A 72 3.75 5.90 -15.12
CA SER A 72 2.77 6.70 -14.38
C SER A 72 2.16 5.85 -13.25
N PHE A 73 1.17 6.37 -12.59
CA PHE A 73 0.35 5.65 -11.61
C PHE A 73 -1.09 6.16 -11.66
N VAL A 74 -2.00 5.41 -11.06
CA VAL A 74 -3.42 5.76 -10.96
C VAL A 74 -3.84 5.65 -9.51
N ASP A 75 -4.41 6.73 -8.98
CA ASP A 75 -5.16 6.71 -7.74
C ASP A 75 -6.60 6.30 -8.04
N VAL A 76 -7.04 5.18 -7.49
CA VAL A 76 -8.39 4.70 -7.65
C VAL A 76 -9.32 5.60 -6.82
N PRO A 77 -10.48 6.02 -7.35
CA PRO A 77 -11.40 6.88 -6.60
C PRO A 77 -11.74 6.30 -5.22
N SER A 78 -11.58 7.13 -4.18
CA SER A 78 -11.81 6.75 -2.78
C SER A 78 -13.23 6.22 -2.56
N ASN A 79 -13.34 5.20 -1.71
CA ASN A 79 -14.61 4.57 -1.33
C ASN A 79 -15.43 4.02 -2.52
N ASN A 80 -14.75 3.69 -3.62
CA ASN A 80 -15.40 3.18 -4.82
C ASN A 80 -15.08 1.70 -5.03
N TYR A 81 -15.95 0.85 -4.51
CA TYR A 81 -15.84 -0.61 -4.64
C TYR A 81 -15.69 -1.08 -6.09
N THR A 82 -16.50 -0.53 -7.01
CA THR A 82 -16.48 -0.96 -8.42
C THR A 82 -15.16 -0.60 -9.09
N ALA A 83 -14.62 0.59 -8.79
CA ALA A 83 -13.32 1.00 -9.31
C ALA A 83 -12.18 0.14 -8.75
N LEU A 84 -12.22 -0.20 -7.45
CA LEU A 84 -11.25 -1.10 -6.84
C LEU A 84 -11.32 -2.51 -7.44
N MET A 85 -12.51 -3.05 -7.66
CA MET A 85 -12.70 -4.33 -8.37
C MET A 85 -12.09 -4.28 -9.77
N ALA A 86 -12.39 -3.25 -10.55
CA ALA A 86 -11.86 -3.10 -11.90
C ALA A 86 -10.32 -3.01 -11.89
N ALA A 87 -9.73 -2.33 -10.93
CA ALA A 87 -8.27 -2.23 -10.79
C ALA A 87 -7.64 -3.59 -10.48
N VAL A 88 -8.13 -4.30 -9.46
CA VAL A 88 -7.53 -5.58 -9.03
C VAL A 88 -7.76 -6.72 -10.02
N MET A 89 -8.76 -6.62 -10.89
CA MET A 89 -8.93 -7.55 -12.01
C MET A 89 -7.77 -7.50 -13.02
N ASN A 90 -7.07 -6.39 -13.11
CA ASN A 90 -5.99 -6.18 -14.07
C ASN A 90 -4.61 -6.40 -13.44
N GLN A 91 -4.41 -5.99 -12.19
CA GLN A 91 -3.12 -6.09 -11.50
C GLN A 91 -3.27 -5.96 -9.99
N PRO A 92 -2.24 -6.34 -9.20
CA PRO A 92 -2.22 -6.02 -7.77
C PRO A 92 -2.28 -4.51 -7.52
N VAL A 93 -2.93 -4.11 -6.42
CA VAL A 93 -3.19 -2.71 -6.05
C VAL A 93 -2.64 -2.45 -4.65
N ALA A 94 -1.84 -1.40 -4.48
CA ALA A 94 -1.46 -0.93 -3.16
C ALA A 94 -2.67 -0.32 -2.46
N VAL A 95 -2.89 -0.66 -1.20
CA VAL A 95 -4.04 -0.20 -0.41
C VAL A 95 -3.59 0.20 0.99
N GLY A 96 -4.12 1.31 1.49
CA GLY A 96 -4.05 1.66 2.90
C GLY A 96 -5.12 0.92 3.69
N VAL A 97 -4.77 0.44 4.87
CA VAL A 97 -5.68 -0.34 5.72
C VAL A 97 -5.49 0.01 7.20
N ALA A 98 -6.55 -0.18 7.99
CA ALA A 98 -6.53 -0.13 9.44
C ALA A 98 -6.11 -1.52 9.97
N ALA A 99 -4.86 -1.69 10.34
CA ALA A 99 -4.27 -2.99 10.67
C ALA A 99 -3.94 -3.18 12.15
N MET A 100 -4.24 -2.22 13.01
CA MET A 100 -3.91 -2.28 14.45
C MET A 100 -4.32 -3.60 15.12
N ASN A 101 -5.46 -4.17 14.71
CA ASN A 101 -6.02 -5.39 15.30
C ASN A 101 -5.60 -6.69 14.57
N TRP A 102 -4.65 -6.63 13.63
CA TRP A 102 -4.29 -7.81 12.81
C TRP A 102 -3.27 -8.74 13.46
N GLY A 103 -2.64 -8.32 14.57
CA GLY A 103 -1.52 -9.06 15.18
C GLY A 103 -1.81 -10.55 15.43
N ASP A 104 -3.00 -10.87 15.91
CA ASP A 104 -3.41 -12.23 16.27
C ASP A 104 -4.13 -13.00 15.14
N TYR A 105 -4.18 -12.45 13.92
CA TYR A 105 -4.82 -13.17 12.81
C TYR A 105 -4.04 -14.43 12.43
N GLN A 106 -4.75 -15.57 12.44
CA GLN A 106 -4.19 -16.88 12.12
C GLN A 106 -4.77 -17.47 10.82
N GLY A 107 -5.94 -16.99 10.36
CA GLY A 107 -6.60 -17.48 9.16
C GLY A 107 -8.10 -17.23 9.14
N GLY A 108 -8.75 -17.62 8.03
CA GLY A 108 -10.16 -17.37 7.80
C GLY A 108 -10.44 -16.00 7.16
N VAL A 109 -11.70 -15.66 6.99
CA VAL A 109 -12.11 -14.34 6.51
C VAL A 109 -12.25 -13.40 7.69
N TYR A 110 -11.39 -12.38 7.76
CA TYR A 110 -11.36 -11.38 8.82
C TYR A 110 -12.61 -10.49 8.71
N PRO A 111 -13.47 -10.45 9.74
CA PRO A 111 -14.75 -9.76 9.64
C PRO A 111 -14.61 -8.24 9.81
N ASN A 112 -15.55 -7.49 9.24
CA ASN A 112 -15.59 -6.02 9.32
C ASN A 112 -15.64 -5.50 10.76
N GLU A 113 -16.28 -6.23 11.64
CA GLU A 113 -16.54 -5.83 13.03
C GLU A 113 -15.27 -5.74 13.88
N LEU A 114 -14.20 -6.37 13.42
CA LEU A 114 -12.88 -6.31 14.06
C LEU A 114 -11.99 -5.18 13.50
N CYS A 115 -12.44 -4.51 12.42
CA CYS A 115 -11.74 -3.37 11.86
C CYS A 115 -12.11 -2.08 12.60
N ASP A 116 -11.13 -1.26 12.92
CA ASP A 116 -11.35 0.17 13.13
C ASP A 116 -11.28 0.91 11.78
N GLY A 117 -11.25 2.23 11.78
CA GLY A 117 -11.18 3.03 10.57
C GLY A 117 -9.84 3.75 10.41
N ASP A 118 -9.01 3.77 11.43
CA ASP A 118 -7.77 4.54 11.43
C ASP A 118 -6.71 3.83 10.56
N ILE A 119 -6.48 4.34 9.35
CA ILE A 119 -5.53 3.76 8.41
C ILE A 119 -4.11 4.00 8.89
N ASP A 120 -3.38 2.92 9.13
CA ASP A 120 -2.05 2.91 9.75
C ASP A 120 -1.05 1.99 9.02
N HIS A 121 -1.47 1.30 7.97
CA HIS A 121 -0.64 0.30 7.31
C HIS A 121 -0.84 0.26 5.79
N ALA A 122 0.23 -0.01 5.05
CA ALA A 122 0.22 -0.17 3.59
C ALA A 122 0.49 -1.62 3.21
N VAL A 123 -0.40 -2.20 2.39
CA VAL A 123 -0.34 -3.60 1.96
C VAL A 123 -0.68 -3.76 0.48
N LEU A 124 -0.57 -4.97 -0.05
CA LEU A 124 -0.85 -5.27 -1.45
C LEU A 124 -2.09 -6.14 -1.60
N LEU A 125 -3.16 -5.56 -2.15
CA LEU A 125 -4.34 -6.31 -2.60
C LEU A 125 -3.97 -7.10 -3.86
N VAL A 126 -4.03 -8.44 -3.78
CA VAL A 126 -3.59 -9.33 -4.86
C VAL A 126 -4.75 -10.09 -5.54
N GLY A 127 -5.97 -10.01 -5.01
CA GLY A 127 -7.12 -10.69 -5.59
C GLY A 127 -8.31 -10.77 -4.65
N TRP A 128 -9.24 -11.63 -4.98
CA TRP A 128 -10.46 -11.88 -4.21
C TRP A 128 -10.92 -13.34 -4.38
N GLY A 129 -11.87 -13.76 -3.58
CA GLY A 129 -12.50 -15.07 -3.71
C GLY A 129 -13.76 -15.17 -2.86
N THR A 130 -14.31 -16.39 -2.79
CA THR A 130 -15.46 -16.73 -1.96
C THR A 130 -15.09 -17.93 -1.09
N ASP A 131 -15.25 -17.80 0.21
CA ASP A 131 -15.15 -18.89 1.18
C ASP A 131 -16.56 -19.48 1.39
N PRO A 132 -16.75 -20.81 1.29
CA PRO A 132 -18.09 -21.41 1.37
C PRO A 132 -18.83 -21.15 2.70
N GLY A 133 -18.10 -20.92 3.79
CA GLY A 133 -18.67 -20.67 5.11
C GLY A 133 -18.64 -19.24 5.57
N LEU A 134 -17.68 -18.46 5.05
CA LEU A 134 -17.36 -17.11 5.53
C LEU A 134 -17.63 -16.00 4.50
N GLY A 135 -18.04 -16.36 3.28
CA GLY A 135 -18.45 -15.41 2.24
C GLY A 135 -17.29 -14.84 1.42
N ASP A 136 -17.60 -13.78 0.70
CA ASP A 136 -16.64 -13.13 -0.21
C ASP A 136 -15.54 -12.40 0.53
N TYR A 137 -14.31 -12.47 -0.02
CA TYR A 137 -13.15 -11.84 0.59
C TYR A 137 -12.21 -11.17 -0.41
N TRP A 138 -11.45 -10.20 0.07
CA TRP A 138 -10.24 -9.67 -0.53
C TRP A 138 -9.04 -10.47 -0.04
N LYS A 139 -8.12 -10.85 -0.95
CA LYS A 139 -6.85 -11.49 -0.59
C LYS A 139 -5.74 -10.46 -0.61
N ILE A 140 -5.09 -10.28 0.52
CA ILE A 140 -4.06 -9.25 0.73
C ILE A 140 -2.76 -9.92 1.11
N LYS A 141 -1.66 -9.51 0.46
CA LYS A 141 -0.30 -9.84 0.86
C LYS A 141 0.18 -8.82 1.87
N ASN A 142 0.53 -9.29 3.07
CA ASN A 142 1.13 -8.48 4.12
C ASN A 142 2.67 -8.54 4.08
N SER A 143 3.35 -7.73 4.90
CA SER A 143 4.80 -7.63 5.00
C SER A 143 5.37 -8.12 6.34
N TRP A 144 4.59 -8.89 7.13
CA TRP A 144 5.00 -9.37 8.45
C TRP A 144 5.60 -10.78 8.45
N GLY A 145 6.03 -11.27 7.28
CA GLY A 145 6.65 -12.57 7.09
C GLY A 145 5.66 -13.69 6.84
N SER A 146 6.15 -14.82 6.34
CA SER A 146 5.32 -16.00 5.99
C SER A 146 4.82 -16.78 7.22
N GLY A 147 5.34 -16.52 8.40
CA GLY A 147 4.83 -17.12 9.63
C GLY A 147 3.59 -16.44 10.22
N TRP A 148 3.16 -15.33 9.66
CA TRP A 148 1.95 -14.60 10.06
C TRP A 148 0.77 -14.95 9.15
N GLY A 149 -0.42 -15.06 9.74
CA GLY A 149 -1.66 -15.28 9.01
C GLY A 149 -1.64 -16.55 8.14
N GLU A 150 -2.16 -16.44 6.93
CA GLU A 150 -2.19 -17.51 5.93
C GLU A 150 -0.95 -17.40 5.02
N ASP A 151 0.20 -17.91 5.48
CA ASP A 151 1.50 -17.83 4.77
C ASP A 151 1.90 -16.38 4.39
N GLY A 152 1.65 -15.42 5.27
CA GLY A 152 1.90 -13.99 5.05
C GLY A 152 0.76 -13.24 4.38
N TYR A 153 -0.40 -13.87 4.22
CA TYR A 153 -1.60 -13.26 3.65
C TYR A 153 -2.72 -13.15 4.69
N ILE A 154 -3.65 -12.23 4.41
CA ILE A 154 -4.92 -12.10 5.13
C ILE A 154 -6.07 -12.05 4.13
N ARG A 155 -7.21 -12.63 4.50
CA ARG A 155 -8.46 -12.51 3.77
C ARG A 155 -9.39 -11.58 4.54
N LEU A 156 -9.66 -10.38 4.00
CA LEU A 156 -10.63 -9.44 4.57
C LEU A 156 -12.01 -9.67 3.98
N GLN A 157 -13.05 -9.57 4.81
CA GLN A 157 -14.42 -9.64 4.35
C GLN A 157 -14.69 -8.60 3.27
N LYS A 158 -15.23 -9.04 2.14
CA LYS A 158 -15.54 -8.17 1.01
C LYS A 158 -16.94 -7.61 1.14
N ASN A 159 -17.05 -6.40 1.69
CA ASN A 159 -18.32 -5.73 1.94
C ASN A 159 -18.40 -4.38 1.21
N THR A 160 -19.48 -4.17 0.44
CA THR A 160 -19.69 -2.96 -0.35
C THR A 160 -20.32 -1.81 0.42
N LYS A 161 -20.86 -2.06 1.61
CA LYS A 161 -21.71 -1.11 2.36
C LYS A 161 -21.13 -0.72 3.72
N PHE A 162 -20.05 -1.36 4.14
CA PHE A 162 -19.43 -1.04 5.42
C PHE A 162 -18.58 0.22 5.26
N CYS A 163 -18.91 1.26 6.01
CA CYS A 163 -18.09 2.47 6.12
C CYS A 163 -17.96 2.85 7.59
N THR A 164 -16.86 3.46 7.94
CA THR A 164 -16.55 3.99 9.27
C THR A 164 -15.77 5.29 9.11
N GLU A 165 -15.15 5.77 10.17
CA GLU A 165 -14.42 7.03 10.19
C GLU A 165 -12.95 6.78 10.53
N ASP A 166 -12.04 7.34 9.73
CA ASP A 166 -10.64 7.52 10.12
C ASP A 166 -10.55 8.79 10.95
N SER A 167 -10.27 8.62 12.23
CA SER A 167 -10.20 9.72 13.20
C SER A 167 -8.81 10.35 13.31
N ARG A 168 -7.79 9.70 12.72
CA ARG A 168 -6.38 10.10 12.75
C ARG A 168 -5.71 9.99 11.37
N PRO A 169 -6.24 10.64 10.32
CA PRO A 169 -5.74 10.45 8.97
C PRO A 169 -4.27 10.84 8.77
N SER A 170 -3.68 11.62 9.67
CA SER A 170 -2.23 11.91 9.66
C SER A 170 -1.34 10.69 9.90
N ASP A 171 -1.88 9.63 10.52
CA ASP A 171 -1.08 8.45 10.90
C ASP A 171 -0.79 7.52 9.70
N GLY A 172 -1.59 7.60 8.63
CA GLY A 172 -1.45 6.68 7.50
C GLY A 172 -1.62 7.31 6.12
N LEU A 173 -2.38 8.37 5.96
CA LEU A 173 -2.75 8.92 4.64
C LEU A 173 -2.63 10.43 4.52
N GLY A 174 -3.02 11.14 5.59
CA GLY A 174 -3.04 12.59 5.61
C GLY A 174 -1.64 13.17 5.66
N CYS A 175 -1.48 14.38 5.15
CA CYS A 175 -0.26 15.13 5.27
C CYS A 175 -0.24 15.93 6.58
N HIS A 176 0.91 16.51 6.90
CA HIS A 176 1.15 17.28 8.12
C HIS A 176 -0.01 18.23 8.46
N ASN A 177 -0.50 18.18 9.71
CA ASN A 177 -1.67 18.93 10.20
C ASN A 177 -3.04 18.51 9.62
N THR A 178 -3.17 17.37 8.96
CA THR A 178 -4.48 16.84 8.60
C THR A 178 -5.20 16.34 9.86
N THR A 179 -6.13 17.15 10.40
CA THR A 179 -6.91 16.81 11.61
C THR A 179 -8.37 16.49 11.31
N LYS A 180 -8.81 16.71 10.06
CA LYS A 180 -10.18 16.46 9.67
C LYS A 180 -10.40 14.98 9.46
N LYS A 181 -11.29 14.41 10.25
CA LYS A 181 -11.76 13.03 10.10
C LYS A 181 -12.34 12.78 8.72
N VAL A 182 -12.16 11.58 8.19
CA VAL A 182 -12.63 11.21 6.86
C VAL A 182 -13.44 9.91 6.92
N GLU A 183 -14.47 9.81 6.09
CA GLU A 183 -15.20 8.57 5.91
C GLU A 183 -14.36 7.58 5.08
N VAL A 184 -14.23 6.36 5.55
CA VAL A 184 -13.48 5.28 4.92
C VAL A 184 -14.37 4.03 4.79
N CYS A 185 -14.34 3.37 3.65
CA CYS A 185 -15.20 2.25 3.35
C CYS A 185 -14.45 0.94 3.04
N GLY A 186 -15.20 -0.17 3.14
CA GLY A 186 -14.68 -1.53 3.04
C GLY A 186 -14.07 -2.02 4.35
N ALA A 187 -13.89 -3.33 4.47
CA ALA A 187 -13.25 -3.90 5.65
C ALA A 187 -11.88 -3.27 5.88
N CYS A 188 -11.63 -2.80 7.10
CA CYS A 188 -10.39 -2.13 7.50
C CYS A 188 -10.00 -0.99 6.53
N ALA A 189 -10.99 -0.22 6.04
CA ALA A 189 -10.80 0.96 5.19
C ALA A 189 -10.20 0.72 3.79
N ILE A 190 -10.12 -0.52 3.32
CA ILE A 190 -9.41 -0.93 2.09
C ILE A 190 -9.81 -0.16 0.82
N GLN A 191 -11.00 0.46 0.79
CA GLN A 191 -11.50 1.17 -0.39
C GLN A 191 -11.11 2.66 -0.42
N TYR A 192 -10.45 3.18 0.63
CA TYR A 192 -10.26 4.62 0.74
C TYR A 192 -9.14 5.16 -0.15
N ALA A 193 -7.97 4.54 -0.13
CA ALA A 193 -6.79 5.04 -0.86
C ALA A 193 -6.08 3.95 -1.67
N PRO A 194 -6.74 3.31 -2.63
CA PRO A 194 -6.07 2.35 -3.50
C PRO A 194 -5.30 3.08 -4.60
N SER A 195 -4.09 2.58 -4.92
CA SER A 195 -3.27 3.12 -6.02
C SER A 195 -2.43 2.03 -6.67
N PHE A 196 -2.05 2.21 -7.93
CA PHE A 196 -1.22 1.26 -8.65
C PHE A 196 -0.37 1.91 -9.74
N PRO A 197 0.85 1.40 -9.99
CA PRO A 197 1.72 1.91 -11.04
C PRO A 197 1.24 1.45 -12.43
N THR A 198 1.53 2.24 -13.46
CA THR A 198 1.21 1.92 -14.86
C THR A 198 2.44 2.01 -15.75
N GLY A 199 2.41 1.28 -16.88
CA GLY A 199 3.50 1.25 -17.83
C GLY A 199 4.81 0.72 -17.21
N VAL A 200 4.69 -0.25 -16.31
CA VAL A 200 5.85 -0.93 -15.71
C VAL A 200 6.53 -1.78 -16.77
N ALA A 201 7.82 -1.60 -16.94
CA ALA A 201 8.62 -2.34 -17.91
C ALA A 201 10.02 -2.65 -17.37
N LEU A 202 10.63 -3.70 -17.89
CA LEU A 202 12.05 -3.93 -17.70
C LEU A 202 12.85 -2.89 -18.49
N PRO A 203 13.97 -2.38 -17.98
CA PRO A 203 14.85 -1.50 -18.75
C PRO A 203 15.38 -2.24 -19.99
N LYS A 204 15.51 -1.50 -21.09
CA LYS A 204 16.05 -2.02 -22.35
C LYS A 204 17.57 -2.13 -22.29
#